data_f1aed29419ee9faa5aed16c07bac3ac5
#
_entry.id   f1aed29419ee9faa5aed16c07bac3ac5
#
_cell.length_a   1.000
_cell.length_b   1.000
_cell.length_c   1.000
_cell.angle_alpha   90.00
_cell.angle_beta   90.00
_cell.angle_gamma   90.00
#
_symmetry.space_group_name_H-M   'P 1'
#
loop_
_entity.id
_entity.type
_entity.pdbx_description
1 polymer ?
#
loop_
_entity_poly.entity_id
_entity_poly.type
_entity_poly.pdbx_seq_one_letter_code
_entity_poly.pdbx_strand_id
1 'polypeptide(L)'
;EGEIHDGERREKDGQMDRVDLHKYSGGSSVVVYGQTEMTRELYEERDRMKGIVIHNAEDVQPHDLKSAHPYVTYRSGDEVVRIDCDFVIGADGFHGVSRKSIPRDVLKEYEKVYPFGWLGVLSRTKPVSPELIYAKHERGFALCSLRSQVLSRYYIQVPLTDNVEDWSDEAFWAELKRRLPAEVAAQLTTGPSIEKSIAPLRSFVAEPM
;
A
#
# COMPACT_ATOMS: atom_id res chain seq x y z
N GLU A 1 0.10 -12.59 -12.15
CA GLU A 1 0.78 -11.74 -13.14
C GLU A 1 0.33 -10.30 -12.96
N GLY A 2 1.30 -9.35 -13.02
CA GLY A 2 0.99 -7.92 -12.90
C GLY A 2 0.51 -7.34 -14.24
N GLU A 3 -0.26 -6.26 -14.17
CA GLU A 3 -0.75 -5.54 -15.35
C GLU A 3 0.21 -4.41 -15.72
N ILE A 4 0.62 -4.37 -16.99
CA ILE A 4 1.56 -3.36 -17.51
C ILE A 4 0.79 -2.10 -17.90
N HIS A 5 1.30 -0.96 -17.45
CA HIS A 5 0.75 0.36 -17.74
C HIS A 5 1.79 1.23 -18.42
N ASP A 6 1.47 1.70 -19.61
CA ASP A 6 2.29 2.68 -20.34
C ASP A 6 1.91 4.12 -20.03
N GLY A 7 0.83 4.32 -19.30
CA GLY A 7 0.35 5.63 -18.90
C GLY A 7 -0.59 5.59 -17.70
N GLU A 8 -0.98 6.78 -17.30
CA GLU A 8 -2.03 7.02 -16.30
C GLU A 8 -2.94 8.15 -16.76
N ARG A 9 -4.17 8.14 -16.31
CA ARG A 9 -5.16 9.17 -16.60
C ARG A 9 -5.37 10.06 -15.40
N ARG A 10 -5.38 11.36 -15.63
CA ARG A 10 -5.60 12.39 -14.60
C ARG A 10 -6.81 13.23 -14.99
N GLU A 11 -7.76 13.29 -14.10
CA GLU A 11 -8.88 14.22 -14.21
C GLU A 11 -8.56 15.51 -13.43
N LYS A 12 -8.76 16.63 -14.09
CA LYS A 12 -8.69 17.95 -13.50
C LYS A 12 -9.69 18.87 -14.18
N ASP A 13 -10.54 19.49 -13.37
CA ASP A 13 -11.53 20.51 -13.82
C ASP A 13 -12.45 19.99 -14.95
N GLY A 14 -12.84 18.72 -14.90
CA GLY A 14 -13.71 18.07 -15.89
C GLY A 14 -13.00 17.58 -17.15
N GLN A 15 -11.69 17.75 -17.25
CA GLN A 15 -10.89 17.25 -18.37
C GLN A 15 -10.07 16.05 -17.97
N MET A 16 -10.00 15.06 -18.88
CA MET A 16 -9.21 13.86 -18.72
C MET A 16 -7.95 13.95 -19.56
N ASP A 17 -6.81 14.09 -18.92
CA ASP A 17 -5.50 14.07 -19.55
C ASP A 17 -4.83 12.70 -19.34
N ARG A 18 -4.08 12.23 -20.36
CA ARG A 18 -3.25 11.03 -20.24
C ARG A 18 -1.78 11.41 -20.15
N VAL A 19 -1.12 10.96 -19.09
CA VAL A 19 0.34 11.04 -18.97
C VAL A 19 0.94 9.77 -19.57
N ASP A 20 1.70 9.92 -20.61
CA ASP A 20 2.40 8.82 -21.29
C ASP A 20 3.70 8.52 -20.56
N LEU A 21 3.63 7.56 -19.62
CA LEU A 21 4.77 7.16 -18.79
C LEU A 21 5.89 6.57 -19.66
N HIS A 22 5.55 5.75 -20.63
CA HIS A 22 6.52 5.13 -21.54
C HIS A 22 7.35 6.18 -22.29
N LYS A 23 6.68 7.20 -22.84
CA LYS A 23 7.33 8.31 -23.55
C LYS A 23 8.25 9.13 -22.62
N TYR A 24 7.76 9.48 -21.42
CA TYR A 24 8.50 10.37 -20.51
C TYR A 24 9.58 9.67 -19.69
N SER A 25 9.55 8.35 -19.57
CA SER A 25 10.57 7.57 -18.87
C SER A 25 11.68 7.05 -19.78
N GLY A 26 11.65 7.35 -21.07
CA GLY A 26 12.63 6.82 -22.03
C GLY A 26 12.37 5.36 -22.42
N GLY A 27 11.11 4.93 -22.41
CA GLY A 27 10.71 3.59 -22.85
C GLY A 27 10.40 2.60 -21.74
N SER A 28 10.31 3.06 -20.49
CA SER A 28 9.93 2.20 -19.36
C SER A 28 8.43 2.22 -19.10
N SER A 29 7.88 1.11 -18.65
CA SER A 29 6.49 0.96 -18.26
C SER A 29 6.39 0.70 -16.77
N VAL A 30 5.20 0.87 -16.19
CA VAL A 30 4.90 0.57 -14.79
C VAL A 30 4.10 -0.71 -14.70
N VAL A 31 4.39 -1.54 -13.71
CA VAL A 31 3.59 -2.73 -13.43
C VAL A 31 2.73 -2.46 -12.20
N VAL A 32 1.42 -2.59 -12.35
CA VAL A 32 0.49 -2.63 -11.20
C VAL A 32 0.38 -4.07 -10.76
N TYR A 33 0.89 -4.34 -9.56
CA TYR A 33 0.96 -5.68 -9.01
C TYR A 33 0.43 -5.71 -7.57
N GLY A 34 -0.39 -6.71 -7.25
CA GLY A 34 -0.94 -6.86 -5.91
C GLY A 34 0.16 -7.15 -4.88
N GLN A 35 0.18 -6.41 -3.77
CA GLN A 35 1.18 -6.62 -2.71
C GLN A 35 1.15 -8.05 -2.15
N THR A 36 -0.04 -8.63 -1.99
CA THR A 36 -0.20 -10.02 -1.54
C THR A 36 0.45 -11.01 -2.49
N GLU A 37 0.27 -10.81 -3.80
CA GLU A 37 0.86 -11.66 -4.84
C GLU A 37 2.39 -11.54 -4.83
N MET A 38 2.90 -10.32 -4.77
CA MET A 38 4.35 -10.07 -4.68
C MET A 38 4.95 -10.74 -3.43
N THR A 39 4.30 -10.60 -2.28
CA THR A 39 4.77 -11.21 -1.04
C THR A 39 4.79 -12.74 -1.15
N ARG A 40 3.75 -13.35 -1.74
CA ARG A 40 3.72 -14.80 -1.98
C ARG A 40 4.89 -15.24 -2.84
N GLU A 41 5.13 -14.60 -3.98
CA GLU A 41 6.23 -14.94 -4.89
C GLU A 41 7.60 -14.79 -4.22
N LEU A 42 7.77 -13.77 -3.38
CA LEU A 42 9.01 -13.60 -2.61
C LEU A 42 9.22 -14.73 -1.59
N TYR A 43 8.17 -15.22 -0.93
CA TYR A 43 8.26 -16.38 -0.06
C TYR A 43 8.60 -17.64 -0.84
N GLU A 44 7.91 -17.90 -1.96
CA GLU A 44 8.19 -19.05 -2.84
C GLU A 44 9.66 -19.03 -3.32
N GLU A 45 10.18 -17.87 -3.68
CA GLU A 45 11.58 -17.71 -4.08
C GLU A 45 12.54 -17.96 -2.90
N ARG A 46 12.23 -17.47 -1.70
CA ARG A 46 13.02 -17.75 -0.49
C ARG A 46 13.08 -19.25 -0.18
N ASP A 47 11.96 -19.95 -0.32
CA ASP A 47 11.91 -21.39 -0.13
C ASP A 47 12.75 -22.12 -1.18
N ARG A 48 12.67 -21.69 -2.45
CA ARG A 48 13.51 -22.24 -3.54
C ARG A 48 15.01 -22.04 -3.27
N MET A 49 15.39 -20.90 -2.70
CA MET A 49 16.76 -20.60 -2.28
C MET A 49 17.16 -21.31 -0.99
N LYS A 50 16.28 -22.06 -0.35
CA LYS A 50 16.47 -22.68 0.97
C LYS A 50 16.86 -21.66 2.05
N GLY A 51 16.33 -20.44 1.94
CA GLY A 51 16.50 -19.40 2.93
C GLY A 51 15.70 -19.70 4.19
N ILE A 52 16.29 -19.41 5.35
CA ILE A 52 15.58 -19.54 6.61
C ILE A 52 14.58 -18.39 6.73
N VAL A 53 13.31 -18.70 6.95
CA VAL A 53 12.23 -17.76 7.29
C VAL A 53 11.57 -18.25 8.57
N ILE A 54 11.48 -17.38 9.55
CA ILE A 54 10.84 -17.67 10.84
C ILE A 54 9.53 -16.88 10.86
N HIS A 55 8.42 -17.59 10.79
CA HIS A 55 7.07 -17.02 10.88
C HIS A 55 6.61 -16.91 12.33
N ASN A 56 5.69 -15.99 12.59
CA ASN A 56 5.08 -15.78 13.91
C ASN A 56 6.11 -15.51 15.02
N ALA A 57 7.23 -14.87 14.70
CA ALA A 57 8.19 -14.39 15.67
C ALA A 57 7.57 -13.21 16.45
N GLU A 58 7.43 -13.36 17.76
CA GLU A 58 6.91 -12.33 18.65
C GLU A 58 8.03 -11.69 19.47
N ASP A 59 7.80 -10.49 19.99
CA ASP A 59 8.72 -9.77 20.87
C ASP A 59 10.17 -9.71 20.35
N VAL A 60 10.31 -9.49 19.04
CA VAL A 60 11.62 -9.40 18.38
C VAL A 60 12.41 -8.22 18.92
N GLN A 61 13.64 -8.47 19.38
CA GLN A 61 14.54 -7.44 19.92
C GLN A 61 15.95 -7.59 19.34
N PRO A 62 16.50 -6.56 18.70
CA PRO A 62 17.91 -6.52 18.35
C PRO A 62 18.77 -6.09 19.55
N HIS A 63 19.94 -6.69 19.69
CA HIS A 63 20.87 -6.47 20.80
C HIS A 63 22.29 -6.26 20.27
N ASP A 64 23.08 -5.54 21.06
CA ASP A 64 24.52 -5.33 20.86
C ASP A 64 24.94 -4.88 19.46
N LEU A 65 24.08 -4.06 18.80
CA LEU A 65 24.23 -3.64 17.41
C LEU A 65 25.52 -2.88 17.10
N LYS A 66 26.24 -2.38 18.13
CA LYS A 66 27.52 -1.68 17.99
C LYS A 66 28.71 -2.57 18.29
N SER A 67 28.50 -3.81 18.65
CA SER A 67 29.55 -4.79 18.97
C SER A 67 29.96 -5.59 17.73
N ALA A 68 31.02 -6.41 17.89
CA ALA A 68 31.40 -7.40 16.89
C ALA A 68 30.48 -8.65 16.87
N HIS A 69 29.55 -8.73 17.82
CA HIS A 69 28.68 -9.91 18.02
C HIS A 69 27.24 -9.48 18.26
N PRO A 70 26.58 -8.82 17.26
CA PRO A 70 25.17 -8.49 17.39
C PRO A 70 24.32 -9.75 17.38
N TYR A 71 23.17 -9.69 18.05
CA TYR A 71 22.22 -10.79 18.03
C TYR A 71 20.79 -10.29 18.07
N VAL A 72 19.86 -11.16 17.70
CA VAL A 72 18.42 -10.91 17.78
C VAL A 72 17.79 -11.96 18.68
N THR A 73 16.89 -11.53 19.54
CA THR A 73 16.00 -12.44 20.28
C THR A 73 14.58 -12.31 19.77
N TYR A 74 13.85 -13.41 19.83
CA TYR A 74 12.41 -13.42 19.57
C TYR A 74 11.74 -14.50 20.43
N ARG A 75 10.43 -14.36 20.62
CA ARG A 75 9.62 -15.36 21.31
C ARG A 75 8.92 -16.26 20.30
N SER A 76 8.98 -17.57 20.54
CA SER A 76 8.25 -18.60 19.80
C SER A 76 7.45 -19.44 20.81
N GLY A 77 6.16 -19.16 20.94
CA GLY A 77 5.37 -19.67 22.05
C GLY A 77 5.89 -19.16 23.39
N ASP A 78 6.24 -20.07 24.30
CA ASP A 78 6.76 -19.73 25.62
C ASP A 78 8.31 -19.65 25.68
N GLU A 79 8.98 -19.94 24.57
CA GLU A 79 10.44 -19.95 24.50
C GLU A 79 11.01 -18.65 23.92
N VAL A 80 12.11 -18.18 24.51
CA VAL A 80 12.93 -17.10 23.95
C VAL A 80 14.08 -17.73 23.17
N VAL A 81 14.11 -17.44 21.87
CA VAL A 81 15.14 -17.92 20.94
C VAL A 81 16.13 -16.80 20.66
N ARG A 82 17.41 -17.12 20.62
CA ARG A 82 18.49 -16.20 20.25
C ARG A 82 19.11 -16.60 18.90
N ILE A 83 19.37 -15.61 18.07
CA ILE A 83 20.10 -15.74 16.80
C ILE A 83 21.32 -14.83 16.86
N ASP A 84 22.50 -15.41 16.89
CA ASP A 84 23.77 -14.67 16.73
C ASP A 84 24.02 -14.41 15.25
N CYS A 85 24.49 -13.22 14.90
CA CYS A 85 24.69 -12.79 13.52
C CYS A 85 25.84 -11.79 13.41
N ASP A 86 26.37 -11.61 12.20
CA ASP A 86 27.38 -10.60 11.92
C ASP A 86 26.76 -9.23 11.67
N PHE A 87 25.55 -9.20 11.09
CA PHE A 87 24.81 -7.99 10.76
C PHE A 87 23.31 -8.16 11.03
N VAL A 88 22.65 -7.07 11.44
CA VAL A 88 21.20 -6.98 11.56
C VAL A 88 20.72 -5.92 10.58
N ILE A 89 19.78 -6.30 9.71
CA ILE A 89 19.15 -5.39 8.74
C ILE A 89 17.69 -5.20 9.14
N GLY A 90 17.31 -3.96 9.51
CA GLY A 90 15.94 -3.60 9.80
C GLY A 90 15.16 -3.32 8.52
N ALA A 91 14.27 -4.24 8.14
CA ALA A 91 13.33 -4.08 7.04
C ALA A 91 11.88 -4.27 7.52
N ASP A 92 11.61 -3.85 8.75
CA ASP A 92 10.43 -4.15 9.56
C ASP A 92 9.35 -3.06 9.51
N GLY A 93 9.46 -2.12 8.57
CA GLY A 93 8.46 -1.11 8.26
C GLY A 93 8.23 -0.07 9.35
N PHE A 94 7.13 0.68 9.23
CA PHE A 94 6.84 1.82 10.11
C PHE A 94 6.68 1.42 11.59
N HIS A 95 6.08 0.29 11.86
CA HIS A 95 5.81 -0.20 13.23
C HIS A 95 6.91 -1.11 13.79
N GLY A 96 7.97 -1.34 13.03
CA GLY A 96 9.05 -2.22 13.41
C GLY A 96 9.85 -1.76 14.63
N VAL A 97 10.65 -2.66 15.16
CA VAL A 97 11.45 -2.41 16.37
C VAL A 97 12.82 -1.83 16.06
N SER A 98 13.32 -2.02 14.85
CA SER A 98 14.69 -1.65 14.44
C SER A 98 14.95 -0.15 14.62
N ARG A 99 14.02 0.72 14.20
CA ARG A 99 14.15 2.17 14.37
C ARG A 99 14.29 2.59 15.83
N LYS A 100 13.65 1.88 16.75
CA LYS A 100 13.73 2.15 18.19
C LYS A 100 15.11 1.88 18.78
N SER A 101 15.96 1.14 18.05
CA SER A 101 17.35 0.85 18.43
C SER A 101 18.32 1.99 18.08
N ILE A 102 17.87 2.97 17.29
CA ILE A 102 18.67 4.16 16.97
C ILE A 102 18.67 5.08 18.20
N PRO A 103 19.86 5.58 18.65
CA PRO A 103 19.94 6.52 19.77
C PRO A 103 19.09 7.77 19.54
N ARG A 104 18.37 8.21 20.58
CA ARG A 104 17.44 9.35 20.48
C ARG A 104 18.10 10.69 20.21
N ASP A 105 19.36 10.81 20.54
CA ASP A 105 20.19 12.00 20.26
C ASP A 105 20.63 12.08 18.79
N VAL A 106 20.56 10.98 18.06
CA VAL A 106 20.88 10.87 16.63
C VAL A 106 19.64 10.98 15.78
N LEU A 107 18.55 10.28 16.16
CA LEU A 107 17.33 10.18 15.38
C LEU A 107 16.48 11.45 15.49
N LYS A 108 16.16 12.04 14.33
CA LYS A 108 15.15 13.09 14.18
C LYS A 108 13.98 12.55 13.39
N GLU A 109 12.78 12.69 13.92
CA GLU A 109 11.55 12.21 13.28
C GLU A 109 10.65 13.38 12.93
N TYR A 110 10.13 13.36 11.71
CA TYR A 110 9.15 14.31 11.20
C TYR A 110 7.90 13.54 10.78
N GLU A 111 6.78 13.88 11.35
CA GLU A 111 5.51 13.25 11.05
C GLU A 111 4.45 14.29 10.71
N LYS A 112 3.67 14.01 9.65
CA LYS A 112 2.47 14.78 9.31
C LYS A 112 1.31 13.80 9.15
N VAL A 113 0.33 13.89 10.02
CA VAL A 113 -0.93 13.15 9.91
C VAL A 113 -1.92 14.01 9.11
N TYR A 114 -2.59 13.39 8.13
CA TYR A 114 -3.62 14.06 7.34
C TYR A 114 -5.00 13.83 7.96
N PRO A 115 -5.92 14.80 7.90
CA PRO A 115 -7.27 14.69 8.49
C PRO A 115 -8.22 13.85 7.65
N PHE A 116 -7.70 13.01 6.75
CA PHE A 116 -8.47 12.16 5.85
C PHE A 116 -7.76 10.82 5.63
N GLY A 117 -8.54 9.86 5.16
CA GLY A 117 -8.05 8.54 4.78
C GLY A 117 -8.57 8.10 3.42
N TRP A 118 -8.14 6.92 3.01
CA TRP A 118 -8.60 6.25 1.81
C TRP A 118 -9.61 5.17 2.19
N LEU A 119 -10.88 5.39 1.85
CA LEU A 119 -11.86 4.31 1.84
C LEU A 119 -11.65 3.50 0.56
N GLY A 120 -11.09 2.30 0.73
CA GLY A 120 -10.75 1.39 -0.35
C GLY A 120 -11.74 0.24 -0.46
N VAL A 121 -12.18 -0.06 -1.68
CA VAL A 121 -13.03 -1.20 -2.01
C VAL A 121 -12.33 -2.09 -3.03
N LEU A 122 -12.26 -3.38 -2.75
CA LEU A 122 -11.89 -4.42 -3.70
C LEU A 122 -13.17 -5.15 -4.14
N SER A 123 -13.40 -5.27 -5.44
CA SER A 123 -14.62 -5.91 -5.97
C SER A 123 -14.30 -6.76 -7.21
N ARG A 124 -15.01 -7.89 -7.33
CA ARG A 124 -14.94 -8.74 -8.54
C ARG A 124 -15.77 -8.12 -9.66
N THR A 125 -15.29 -7.00 -10.15
CA THR A 125 -15.91 -6.25 -11.26
C THR A 125 -14.87 -5.96 -12.33
N LYS A 126 -15.34 -5.79 -13.55
CA LYS A 126 -14.47 -5.36 -14.65
C LYS A 126 -13.93 -3.96 -14.33
N PRO A 127 -12.61 -3.73 -14.44
CA PRO A 127 -12.03 -2.39 -14.30
C PRO A 127 -12.64 -1.39 -15.28
N VAL A 128 -12.82 -0.16 -14.81
CA VAL A 128 -13.35 0.94 -15.63
C VAL A 128 -12.34 1.44 -16.68
N SER A 129 -11.06 1.16 -16.48
CA SER A 129 -9.97 1.55 -17.38
C SER A 129 -8.84 0.53 -17.30
N PRO A 130 -8.10 0.30 -18.39
CA PRO A 130 -6.88 -0.49 -18.38
C PRO A 130 -5.70 0.27 -17.73
N GLU A 131 -5.82 1.57 -17.50
CA GLU A 131 -4.83 2.40 -16.83
C GLU A 131 -5.41 3.00 -15.56
N LEU A 132 -4.54 3.39 -14.62
CA LEU A 132 -4.94 4.12 -13.41
C LEU A 132 -5.66 5.43 -13.78
N ILE A 133 -6.74 5.74 -13.06
CA ILE A 133 -7.41 7.03 -13.14
C ILE A 133 -7.28 7.74 -11.80
N TYR A 134 -6.65 8.89 -11.80
CA TYR A 134 -6.58 9.83 -10.68
C TYR A 134 -7.58 10.95 -10.92
N ALA A 135 -8.63 11.02 -10.12
CA ALA A 135 -9.67 12.04 -10.25
C ALA A 135 -9.64 13.00 -9.06
N LYS A 136 -9.43 14.29 -9.36
CA LYS A 136 -9.54 15.37 -8.39
C LYS A 136 -10.94 15.97 -8.47
N HIS A 137 -11.66 15.95 -7.37
CA HIS A 137 -13.02 16.50 -7.27
C HIS A 137 -13.17 17.38 -6.02
N GLU A 138 -14.11 18.32 -6.03
CA GLU A 138 -14.38 19.19 -4.86
C GLU A 138 -14.75 18.41 -3.60
N ARG A 139 -15.40 17.24 -3.76
CA ARG A 139 -15.76 16.30 -2.69
C ARG A 139 -14.60 15.44 -2.21
N GLY A 140 -13.40 15.62 -2.73
CA GLY A 140 -12.21 14.83 -2.43
C GLY A 140 -11.79 13.97 -3.60
N PHE A 141 -10.60 13.43 -3.48
CA PHE A 141 -9.93 12.64 -4.51
C PHE A 141 -10.53 11.24 -4.67
N ALA A 142 -10.46 10.69 -5.88
CA ALA A 142 -10.78 9.30 -6.17
C ALA A 142 -9.68 8.64 -7.03
N LEU A 143 -9.52 7.33 -6.87
CA LEU A 143 -8.58 6.52 -7.64
C LEU A 143 -9.27 5.26 -8.15
N CYS A 144 -9.14 5.01 -9.44
CA CYS A 144 -9.54 3.74 -10.06
C CYS A 144 -8.29 2.96 -10.46
N SER A 145 -8.22 1.72 -10.00
CA SER A 145 -7.11 0.81 -10.28
C SER A 145 -7.64 -0.57 -10.65
N LEU A 146 -7.00 -1.20 -11.61
CA LEU A 146 -7.25 -2.62 -11.86
C LEU A 146 -6.27 -3.48 -11.05
N ARG A 147 -6.71 -4.71 -10.73
CA ARG A 147 -5.87 -5.77 -10.18
C ARG A 147 -5.73 -6.93 -11.16
N SER A 148 -6.77 -7.13 -11.97
CA SER A 148 -6.83 -8.04 -13.11
C SER A 148 -7.98 -7.61 -14.01
N GLN A 149 -8.21 -8.32 -15.11
CA GLN A 149 -9.33 -8.05 -16.02
C GLN A 149 -10.73 -8.24 -15.38
N VAL A 150 -10.79 -8.87 -14.20
CA VAL A 150 -12.03 -9.18 -13.48
C VAL A 150 -12.02 -8.74 -12.02
N LEU A 151 -10.99 -8.01 -11.60
CA LEU A 151 -10.81 -7.56 -10.22
C LEU A 151 -10.38 -6.09 -10.20
N SER A 152 -11.17 -5.26 -9.55
CA SER A 152 -10.96 -3.81 -9.45
C SER A 152 -10.70 -3.37 -8.02
N ARG A 153 -9.83 -2.41 -7.85
CA ARG A 153 -9.61 -1.70 -6.58
C ARG A 153 -9.90 -0.22 -6.77
N TYR A 154 -10.81 0.31 -5.99
CA TYR A 154 -11.20 1.71 -6.02
C TYR A 154 -10.99 2.37 -4.66
N TYR A 155 -10.67 3.66 -4.68
CA TYR A 155 -10.48 4.45 -3.47
C TYR A 155 -11.20 5.78 -3.59
N ILE A 156 -11.80 6.21 -2.49
CA ILE A 156 -12.27 7.59 -2.32
C ILE A 156 -11.70 8.18 -1.04
N GLN A 157 -11.37 9.45 -1.08
CA GLN A 157 -10.94 10.20 0.09
C GLN A 157 -12.13 10.45 1.02
N VAL A 158 -11.99 10.12 2.30
CA VAL A 158 -13.02 10.32 3.33
C VAL A 158 -12.40 10.95 4.58
N PRO A 159 -13.16 11.68 5.42
CA PRO A 159 -12.70 12.11 6.73
C PRO A 159 -12.29 10.92 7.60
N LEU A 160 -11.33 11.10 8.51
CA LEU A 160 -10.96 10.05 9.48
C LEU A 160 -12.03 9.81 10.55
N THR A 161 -13.07 10.65 10.60
CA THR A 161 -14.23 10.49 11.47
C THR A 161 -15.25 9.48 10.94
N ASP A 162 -15.14 9.10 9.67
CA ASP A 162 -16.00 8.10 9.06
C ASP A 162 -15.63 6.69 9.54
N ASN A 163 -16.65 5.84 9.73
CA ASN A 163 -16.46 4.43 9.99
C ASN A 163 -16.77 3.63 8.72
N VAL A 164 -16.03 2.54 8.51
CA VAL A 164 -16.20 1.70 7.32
C VAL A 164 -17.59 1.06 7.26
N GLU A 165 -18.20 0.79 8.41
CA GLU A 165 -19.52 0.20 8.57
C GLU A 165 -20.65 1.13 8.10
N ASP A 166 -20.44 2.43 8.12
CA ASP A 166 -21.41 3.44 7.66
C ASP A 166 -21.47 3.54 6.13
N TRP A 167 -20.50 2.92 5.45
CA TRP A 167 -20.42 2.91 3.99
C TRP A 167 -20.95 1.60 3.42
N SER A 168 -22.22 1.57 2.98
CA SER A 168 -22.71 0.45 2.16
C SER A 168 -22.03 0.43 0.80
N ASP A 169 -22.10 -0.70 0.09
CA ASP A 169 -21.54 -0.79 -1.27
C ASP A 169 -22.20 0.22 -2.21
N GLU A 170 -23.53 0.37 -2.11
CA GLU A 170 -24.31 1.34 -2.90
C GLU A 170 -23.85 2.77 -2.63
N ALA A 171 -23.62 3.12 -1.35
CA ALA A 171 -23.15 4.45 -0.96
C ALA A 171 -21.75 4.73 -1.53
N PHE A 172 -20.85 3.75 -1.44
CA PHE A 172 -19.52 3.84 -2.02
C PHE A 172 -19.55 4.05 -3.54
N TRP A 173 -20.30 3.21 -4.26
CA TRP A 173 -20.41 3.31 -5.72
C TRP A 173 -21.06 4.61 -6.17
N ALA A 174 -22.09 5.08 -5.46
CA ALA A 174 -22.73 6.35 -5.75
C ALA A 174 -21.77 7.53 -5.57
N GLU A 175 -20.97 7.52 -4.50
CA GLU A 175 -20.00 8.57 -4.23
C GLU A 175 -18.82 8.52 -5.21
N LEU A 176 -18.31 7.34 -5.55
CA LEU A 176 -17.29 7.18 -6.57
C LEU A 176 -17.75 7.74 -7.92
N LYS A 177 -18.96 7.40 -8.36
CA LYS A 177 -19.53 7.92 -9.63
C LYS A 177 -19.63 9.45 -9.65
N ARG A 178 -19.93 10.08 -8.50
CA ARG A 178 -19.99 11.55 -8.40
C ARG A 178 -18.64 12.23 -8.58
N ARG A 179 -17.56 11.52 -8.26
CA ARG A 179 -16.19 12.07 -8.32
C ARG A 179 -15.48 11.79 -9.63
N LEU A 180 -16.10 11.01 -10.51
CA LEU A 180 -15.54 10.66 -11.82
C LEU A 180 -16.22 11.49 -12.92
N PRO A 181 -15.51 11.78 -14.04
CA PRO A 181 -16.13 12.31 -15.24
C PRO A 181 -17.33 11.46 -15.69
N ALA A 182 -18.35 12.09 -16.24
CA ALA A 182 -19.61 11.42 -16.57
C ALA A 182 -19.43 10.21 -17.52
N GLU A 183 -18.54 10.33 -18.50
CA GLU A 183 -18.22 9.26 -19.43
C GLU A 183 -17.51 8.06 -18.78
N VAL A 184 -16.70 8.29 -17.73
CA VAL A 184 -16.06 7.24 -16.95
C VAL A 184 -17.07 6.61 -15.99
N ALA A 185 -17.85 7.44 -15.29
CA ALA A 185 -18.88 6.97 -14.37
C ALA A 185 -19.94 6.09 -15.04
N ALA A 186 -20.27 6.39 -16.32
CA ALA A 186 -21.21 5.60 -17.12
C ALA A 186 -20.68 4.19 -17.47
N GLN A 187 -19.36 4.01 -17.52
CA GLN A 187 -18.72 2.72 -17.82
C GLN A 187 -18.41 1.90 -16.57
N LEU A 188 -18.61 2.48 -15.37
CA LEU A 188 -18.25 1.84 -14.10
C LEU A 188 -19.16 0.64 -13.83
N THR A 189 -18.58 -0.55 -13.77
CA THR A 189 -19.26 -1.77 -13.31
C THR A 189 -19.23 -1.83 -11.80
N THR A 190 -20.39 -1.92 -11.18
CA THR A 190 -20.53 -2.02 -9.72
C THR A 190 -20.80 -3.45 -9.28
N GLY A 191 -20.47 -3.80 -8.05
CA GLY A 191 -20.72 -5.12 -7.49
C GLY A 191 -20.43 -5.14 -5.99
N PRO A 192 -20.63 -6.30 -5.32
CA PRO A 192 -20.33 -6.41 -3.89
C PRO A 192 -18.85 -6.23 -3.61
N SER A 193 -18.52 -5.59 -2.50
CA SER A 193 -17.15 -5.52 -1.99
C SER A 193 -16.75 -6.87 -1.40
N ILE A 194 -15.55 -7.34 -1.74
CA ILE A 194 -14.91 -8.50 -1.09
C ILE A 194 -13.93 -8.04 0.00
N GLU A 195 -13.54 -6.78 -0.04
CA GLU A 195 -12.75 -6.10 0.98
C GLU A 195 -13.13 -4.62 1.00
N LYS A 196 -13.30 -4.07 2.19
CA LYS A 196 -13.55 -2.65 2.41
C LYS A 196 -12.83 -2.19 3.66
N SER A 197 -12.07 -1.10 3.55
CA SER A 197 -11.31 -0.55 4.68
C SER A 197 -11.04 0.93 4.53
N ILE A 198 -10.84 1.63 5.64
CA ILE A 198 -10.34 3.01 5.66
C ILE A 198 -8.89 3.00 6.15
N ALA A 199 -7.98 3.45 5.30
CA ALA A 199 -6.58 3.58 5.62
C ALA A 199 -6.26 5.05 5.95
N PRO A 200 -5.84 5.37 7.18
CA PRO A 200 -5.38 6.72 7.53
C PRO A 200 -4.07 7.03 6.80
N LEU A 201 -3.88 8.30 6.45
CA LEU A 201 -2.68 8.77 5.75
C LEU A 201 -1.77 9.55 6.67
N ARG A 202 -0.48 9.27 6.55
CA ARG A 202 0.60 10.03 7.19
C ARG A 202 1.82 10.11 6.30
N SER A 203 2.54 11.21 6.38
CA SER A 203 3.91 11.32 5.88
C SER A 203 4.86 11.22 7.06
N PHE A 204 5.92 10.46 6.89
CA PHE A 204 6.93 10.24 7.91
C PHE A 204 8.33 10.26 7.29
N VAL A 205 9.24 10.95 7.94
CA VAL A 205 10.67 10.97 7.59
C VAL A 205 11.48 10.77 8.87
N ALA A 206 12.45 9.89 8.82
CA ALA A 206 13.46 9.71 9.86
C ALA A 206 14.82 10.13 9.32
N GLU A 207 15.57 10.93 10.08
CA GLU A 207 16.92 11.39 9.73
C GLU A 207 17.90 11.05 10.85
N PRO A 208 19.14 10.68 10.49
CA PRO A 208 19.66 10.33 9.16
C PRO A 208 19.05 9.02 8.63
N MET A 209 18.98 8.91 7.32
CA MET A 209 18.62 7.66 6.64
C MET A 209 19.86 6.84 6.36
#